data_b1397d292dd9cec82206763edf93eadd
#
_entry.id   b1397d292dd9cec82206763edf93eadd
#
_cell.length_a   1.000
_cell.length_b   1.000
_cell.length_c   1.000
_cell.angle_alpha   90.00
_cell.angle_beta   90.00
_cell.angle_gamma   90.00
#
_symmetry.space_group_name_H-M   'P 1'
#
loop_
_entity.id
_entity.type
_entity.pdbx_description
1 polymer ?
#
loop_
_entity_poly.entity_id
_entity_poly.type
_entity_poly.pdbx_seq_one_letter_code
_entity_poly.pdbx_strand_id
1 'polypeptide(L)'
;GKGAVDTAIKNGNIEMSPLALMRGRSFENAFIIVDETQNITTHELKMLLTRVGEGSTIVLNGDVQQSDLKEGDGLSKIIHLAKKHMLPIPIIEFGVDDIVRSDICAEWVKVFMKEGL
;
A
#
# COMPACT_ATOMS: atom_id res chain seq x y z
N GLY A 1 -2.38 -20.02 -1.09
CA GLY A 1 -3.54 -19.91 -1.95
C GLY A 1 -4.72 -19.28 -1.23
N LYS A 2 -5.79 -19.07 -1.96
CA LYS A 2 -6.99 -18.41 -1.42
C LYS A 2 -7.57 -19.13 -0.21
N GLY A 3 -7.59 -20.47 -0.23
CA GLY A 3 -8.11 -21.25 0.89
C GLY A 3 -7.30 -21.08 2.17
N ALA A 4 -5.98 -20.98 2.06
CA ALA A 4 -5.12 -20.75 3.22
C ALA A 4 -5.33 -19.35 3.80
N VAL A 5 -5.52 -18.33 2.95
CA VAL A 5 -5.82 -16.97 3.39
C VAL A 5 -7.18 -16.91 4.10
N ASP A 6 -8.21 -17.50 3.51
CA ASP A 6 -9.56 -17.54 4.10
C ASP A 6 -9.54 -18.22 5.47
N THR A 7 -8.79 -19.33 5.61
CA THR A 7 -8.63 -20.03 6.88
C THR A 7 -7.91 -19.15 7.92
N ALA A 8 -6.86 -18.44 7.51
CA ALA A 8 -6.11 -17.56 8.40
C ALA A 8 -6.98 -16.37 8.87
N ILE A 9 -7.83 -15.82 8.02
CA ILE A 9 -8.79 -14.78 8.41
C ILE A 9 -9.78 -15.33 9.44
N LYS A 10 -10.35 -16.48 9.17
CA LYS A 10 -11.32 -17.15 10.06
C LYS A 10 -10.71 -17.45 11.43
N ASN A 11 -9.43 -17.84 11.48
CA ASN A 11 -8.72 -18.14 12.73
C ASN A 11 -8.17 -16.92 13.45
N GLY A 12 -8.34 -15.72 12.91
CA GLY A 12 -7.83 -14.48 13.49
C GLY A 12 -6.35 -14.23 13.26
N ASN A 13 -5.67 -15.05 12.44
CA ASN A 13 -4.26 -14.85 12.10
C ASN A 13 -4.06 -13.75 11.06
N ILE A 14 -5.08 -13.49 10.24
CA ILE A 14 -5.13 -12.36 9.31
C ILE A 14 -6.36 -11.54 9.66
N GLU A 15 -6.15 -10.27 9.89
CA GLU A 15 -7.21 -9.32 10.16
C GLU A 15 -7.32 -8.33 9.01
N MET A 16 -8.54 -8.13 8.50
CA MET A 16 -8.85 -7.11 7.52
C MET A 16 -9.70 -6.03 8.20
N SER A 17 -9.21 -4.80 8.17
CA SER A 17 -9.85 -3.74 8.94
C SER A 17 -9.84 -2.42 8.15
N PRO A 18 -10.96 -1.69 8.11
CA PRO A 18 -10.96 -0.33 7.60
C PRO A 18 -10.04 0.57 8.43
N LEU A 19 -9.38 1.51 7.78
CA LEU A 19 -8.44 2.42 8.43
C LEU A 19 -9.09 3.18 9.60
N ALA A 20 -10.35 3.56 9.47
CA ALA A 20 -11.08 4.27 10.51
C ALA A 20 -11.21 3.48 11.82
N LEU A 21 -11.21 2.15 11.75
CA LEU A 21 -11.31 1.27 12.93
C LEU A 21 -9.96 1.03 13.59
N MET A 22 -8.87 1.49 13.00
CA MET A 22 -7.51 1.33 13.55
C MET A 22 -7.11 2.47 14.48
N ARG A 23 -7.96 3.49 14.61
CA ARG A 23 -7.68 4.64 15.45
C ARG A 23 -7.49 4.22 16.91
N GLY A 24 -6.37 4.65 17.50
CA GLY A 24 -6.04 4.32 18.89
C GLY A 24 -5.41 2.95 19.11
N ARG A 25 -5.30 2.12 18.07
CA ARG A 25 -4.65 0.81 18.16
C ARG A 25 -3.14 0.93 17.93
N SER A 26 -2.39 0.07 18.60
CA SER A 26 -0.96 -0.16 18.30
C SER A 26 -0.78 -1.56 17.75
N PHE A 27 0.17 -1.71 16.84
CA PHE A 27 0.45 -2.98 16.19
C PHE A 27 1.83 -3.48 16.64
N GLU A 28 1.86 -4.66 17.25
CA GLU A 28 3.09 -5.31 17.68
C GLU A 28 3.18 -6.69 17.06
N ASN A 29 4.39 -7.07 16.64
CA ASN A 29 4.65 -8.38 16.02
C ASN A 29 3.70 -8.68 14.86
N ALA A 30 3.38 -7.67 14.06
CA ALA A 30 2.43 -7.76 12.97
C ALA A 30 3.10 -7.47 11.62
N PHE A 31 2.59 -8.07 10.57
CA PHE A 31 2.90 -7.72 9.20
C PHE A 31 1.68 -7.02 8.60
N ILE A 32 1.83 -5.76 8.26
CA ILE A 32 0.73 -4.89 7.86
C ILE A 32 0.90 -4.51 6.40
N ILE A 33 -0.12 -4.77 5.59
CA ILE A 33 -0.16 -4.32 4.20
C ILE A 33 -1.27 -3.29 4.08
N VAL A 34 -0.92 -2.11 3.61
CA VAL A 34 -1.87 -1.03 3.33
C VAL A 34 -1.91 -0.82 1.82
N ASP A 35 -3.03 -1.14 1.22
CA ASP A 35 -3.23 -1.02 -0.21
C ASP A 35 -3.91 0.31 -0.56
N GLU A 36 -3.82 0.70 -1.83
CA GLU A 36 -4.45 1.92 -2.35
C GLU A 36 -4.06 3.18 -1.56
N THR A 37 -2.81 3.26 -1.12
CA THR A 37 -2.34 4.34 -0.23
C THR A 37 -2.33 5.71 -0.90
N GLN A 38 -2.40 5.79 -2.24
CA GLN A 38 -2.57 7.06 -2.94
C GLN A 38 -3.89 7.76 -2.59
N ASN A 39 -4.88 7.02 -2.08
CA ASN A 39 -6.18 7.55 -1.68
C ASN A 39 -6.27 7.83 -0.17
N ILE A 40 -5.17 7.71 0.53
CA ILE A 40 -5.09 7.95 1.97
C ILE A 40 -4.44 9.32 2.21
N THR A 41 -5.01 10.10 3.10
CA THR A 41 -4.46 11.43 3.42
C THR A 41 -3.16 11.33 4.22
N THR A 42 -2.36 12.38 4.19
CA THR A 42 -1.15 12.45 5.01
C THR A 42 -1.46 12.28 6.50
N HIS A 43 -2.55 12.88 6.97
CA HIS A 43 -2.97 12.75 8.36
C HIS A 43 -3.29 11.31 8.75
N GLU A 44 -4.03 10.61 7.89
CA GLU A 44 -4.36 9.20 8.12
C GLU A 44 -3.12 8.30 8.10
N LEU A 45 -2.20 8.54 7.16
CA LEU A 45 -0.93 7.80 7.13
C LEU A 45 -0.06 8.11 8.35
N LYS A 46 -0.02 9.36 8.78
CA LYS A 46 0.68 9.74 10.01
C LYS A 46 0.12 8.95 11.20
N MET A 47 -1.17 8.88 11.31
CA MET A 47 -1.84 8.14 12.38
C MET A 47 -1.49 6.65 12.34
N LEU A 48 -1.47 6.05 11.15
CA LEU A 48 -1.13 4.64 10.97
C LEU A 48 0.34 4.37 11.28
N LEU A 49 1.26 5.15 10.67
CA LEU A 49 2.70 4.93 10.80
C LEU A 49 3.19 5.12 12.24
N THR A 50 2.55 5.97 13.01
CA THR A 50 2.92 6.19 14.42
C THR A 50 2.36 5.12 15.36
N ARG A 51 1.56 4.18 14.87
CA ARG A 51 1.02 3.05 15.65
C ARG A 51 1.77 1.74 15.41
N VAL A 52 2.72 1.73 14.48
CA VAL A 52 3.52 0.53 14.20
C VAL A 52 4.52 0.34 15.32
N GLY A 53 4.36 -0.73 16.08
CA GLY A 53 5.19 -1.04 17.24
C GLY A 53 6.32 -2.03 16.95
N GLU A 54 6.96 -2.50 18.00
CA GLU A 54 8.07 -3.44 17.92
C GLU A 54 7.71 -4.71 17.17
N GLY A 55 8.66 -5.19 16.39
CA GLY A 55 8.52 -6.45 15.65
C GLY A 55 7.54 -6.38 14.50
N SER A 56 7.00 -5.20 14.19
CA SER A 56 6.06 -5.03 13.10
C SER A 56 6.72 -4.51 11.84
N THR A 57 6.21 -4.95 10.70
CA THR A 57 6.59 -4.46 9.37
C THR A 57 5.35 -3.90 8.70
N ILE A 58 5.49 -2.75 8.09
CA ILE A 58 4.40 -2.15 7.32
C ILE A 58 4.84 -1.96 5.87
N VAL A 59 3.97 -2.34 4.94
CA VAL A 59 4.17 -2.15 3.51
C VAL A 59 3.06 -1.24 3.00
N LEU A 60 3.44 -0.12 2.42
CA LEU A 60 2.52 0.79 1.77
C LEU A 60 2.55 0.53 0.27
N ASN A 61 1.41 0.17 -0.29
CA ASN A 61 1.28 -0.13 -1.71
C ASN A 61 0.32 0.87 -2.35
N GLY A 62 0.73 1.49 -3.44
CA GLY A 62 -0.11 2.46 -4.11
C GLY A 62 0.50 3.00 -5.39
N ASP A 63 -0.32 3.76 -6.11
CA ASP A 63 0.07 4.42 -7.35
C ASP A 63 -0.11 5.93 -7.19
N VAL A 64 1.00 6.65 -7.10
CA VAL A 64 1.00 8.11 -6.90
C VAL A 64 0.35 8.88 -8.05
N GLN A 65 0.17 8.26 -9.21
CA GLN A 65 -0.46 8.89 -10.37
C GLN A 65 -1.99 8.75 -10.40
N GLN A 66 -2.56 7.95 -9.50
CA GLN A 66 -4.00 7.63 -9.48
C GLN A 66 -4.73 8.16 -8.26
N SER A 67 -4.21 9.21 -7.63
CA SER A 67 -4.86 9.79 -6.46
C SER A 67 -6.14 10.53 -6.84
N ASP A 68 -7.23 10.25 -6.11
CA ASP A 68 -8.48 10.98 -6.19
C ASP A 68 -8.52 12.18 -5.23
N LEU A 69 -7.47 12.40 -4.45
CA LEU A 69 -7.41 13.47 -3.46
C LEU A 69 -7.01 14.80 -4.10
N LYS A 70 -7.76 15.87 -3.80
CA LYS A 70 -7.54 17.20 -4.35
C LYS A 70 -6.23 17.84 -3.89
N GLU A 71 -5.77 17.52 -2.70
CA GLU A 71 -4.57 18.09 -2.08
C GLU A 71 -3.32 17.24 -2.31
N GLY A 72 -3.40 16.30 -3.25
CA GLY A 72 -2.37 15.31 -3.44
C GLY A 72 -2.56 14.12 -2.49
N ASP A 73 -1.80 13.07 -2.69
CA ASP A 73 -1.93 11.87 -1.88
C ASP A 73 -0.94 11.86 -0.71
N GLY A 74 -1.33 11.15 0.34
CA GLY A 74 -0.48 10.96 1.51
C GLY A 74 0.77 10.15 1.18
N LEU A 75 0.67 9.22 0.24
CA LEU A 75 1.79 8.38 -0.17
C LEU A 75 2.94 9.22 -0.74
N SER A 76 2.66 10.14 -1.67
CA SER A 76 3.69 11.03 -2.25
C SER A 76 4.39 11.84 -1.16
N LYS A 77 3.62 12.35 -0.20
CA LYS A 77 4.18 13.12 0.92
C LYS A 77 5.07 12.27 1.81
N ILE A 78 4.66 11.05 2.13
CA ILE A 78 5.46 10.13 2.95
C ILE A 78 6.74 9.72 2.25
N ILE A 79 6.69 9.43 0.95
CA ILE A 79 7.88 9.14 0.15
C ILE A 79 8.85 10.33 0.18
N HIS A 80 8.35 11.53 -0.03
CA HIS A 80 9.15 12.75 0.02
C HIS A 80 9.83 12.93 1.37
N LEU A 81 9.09 12.75 2.45
CA LEU A 81 9.63 12.88 3.81
C LEU A 81 10.67 11.79 4.13
N ALA A 82 10.43 10.57 3.69
CA ALA A 82 11.38 9.47 3.88
C ALA A 82 12.72 9.77 3.18
N LYS A 83 12.67 10.28 1.97
CA LYS A 83 13.88 10.67 1.21
C LYS A 83 14.57 11.88 1.83
N LYS A 84 13.80 12.90 2.21
CA LYS A 84 14.33 14.14 2.81
C LYS A 84 15.08 13.87 4.11
N HIS A 85 14.56 13.00 4.95
CA HIS A 85 15.14 12.68 6.25
C HIS A 85 16.04 11.44 6.22
N MET A 86 16.29 10.90 5.02
CA MET A 86 17.17 9.74 4.81
C MET A 86 16.80 8.54 5.71
N LEU A 87 15.51 8.28 5.82
CA LEU A 87 15.02 7.14 6.60
C LEU A 87 15.42 5.82 5.92
N PRO A 88 15.76 4.77 6.69
CA PRO A 88 16.14 3.48 6.13
C PRO A 88 14.92 2.68 5.65
N ILE A 89 14.14 3.28 4.77
CA ILE A 89 12.92 2.69 4.22
C ILE A 89 13.16 2.38 2.74
N PRO A 90 13.10 1.11 2.33
CA PRO A 90 13.20 0.76 0.92
C PRO A 90 11.99 1.33 0.14
N ILE A 91 12.27 2.00 -0.96
CA ILE A 91 11.24 2.53 -1.86
C ILE A 91 11.46 1.87 -3.22
N ILE A 92 10.46 1.11 -3.65
CA ILE A 92 10.51 0.37 -4.91
C ILE A 92 9.45 0.96 -5.83
N GLU A 93 9.91 1.42 -6.99
CA GLU A 93 9.03 1.96 -8.03
C GLU A 93 8.96 0.98 -9.19
N PHE A 94 7.74 0.65 -9.61
CA PHE A 94 7.51 -0.20 -10.75
C PHE A 94 7.08 0.63 -11.95
N GLY A 95 7.74 0.42 -13.08
CA GLY A 95 7.34 0.96 -14.36
C GLY A 95 6.58 -0.07 -15.18
N VAL A 96 6.23 0.29 -16.41
CA VAL A 96 5.51 -0.60 -17.33
C VAL A 96 6.28 -1.91 -17.58
N ASP A 97 7.61 -1.81 -17.63
CA ASP A 97 8.48 -2.96 -17.90
C ASP A 97 8.56 -3.95 -16.73
N ASP A 98 8.11 -3.54 -15.56
CA ASP A 98 8.12 -4.36 -14.35
C ASP A 98 6.84 -5.14 -14.14
N ILE A 99 5.87 -5.01 -15.04
CA ILE A 99 4.58 -5.69 -14.91
C ILE A 99 4.77 -7.19 -15.15
N VAL A 100 4.56 -7.98 -14.11
CA VAL A 100 4.60 -9.45 -14.14
C VAL A 100 3.17 -9.98 -14.19
N ARG A 101 2.72 -10.38 -15.36
CA ARG A 101 1.36 -10.87 -15.61
C ARG A 101 1.40 -12.06 -16.55
N SER A 102 0.26 -12.75 -16.71
CA SER A 102 0.14 -13.75 -17.76
C SER A 102 0.32 -13.08 -19.14
N ASP A 103 0.79 -13.84 -20.12
CA ASP A 103 1.07 -13.32 -21.46
C ASP A 103 -0.12 -12.58 -22.06
N ILE A 104 -1.32 -13.15 -21.99
CA ILE A 104 -2.52 -12.51 -22.54
C ILE A 104 -2.88 -11.23 -21.77
N CYS A 105 -2.68 -11.21 -20.46
CA CYS A 105 -2.91 -10.03 -19.65
C CYS A 105 -1.96 -8.90 -20.03
N ALA A 106 -0.68 -9.22 -20.21
CA ALA A 106 0.32 -8.24 -20.64
C ALA A 106 -0.01 -7.67 -22.02
N GLU A 107 -0.49 -8.52 -22.95
CA GLU A 107 -0.92 -8.08 -24.27
C GLU A 107 -2.09 -7.09 -24.20
N TRP A 108 -3.09 -7.37 -23.38
CA TRP A 108 -4.22 -6.46 -23.17
C TRP A 108 -3.79 -5.11 -22.60
N VAL A 109 -2.91 -5.12 -21.61
CA VAL A 109 -2.37 -3.88 -21.03
C VAL A 109 -1.74 -3.02 -22.13
N LYS A 110 -0.91 -3.61 -23.00
CA LYS A 110 -0.27 -2.90 -24.10
C LYS A 110 -1.29 -2.33 -25.10
N VAL A 111 -2.32 -3.12 -25.44
CA VAL A 111 -3.38 -2.67 -26.34
C VAL A 111 -4.11 -1.45 -25.79
N PHE A 112 -4.54 -1.52 -24.53
CA PHE A 112 -5.24 -0.41 -23.92
C PHE A 112 -4.38 0.85 -23.81
N MET A 113 -3.11 0.69 -23.51
CA MET A 113 -2.18 1.84 -23.49
C MET A 113 -2.04 2.49 -24.86
N LYS A 114 -1.93 1.71 -25.95
CA LYS A 114 -1.85 2.23 -27.31
C LYS A 114 -3.12 3.00 -27.69
N GLU A 115 -4.26 2.57 -27.21
CA GLU A 115 -5.54 3.20 -27.50
C GLU A 115 -5.87 4.36 -26.56
N GLY A 116 -5.02 4.66 -25.59
CA GLY A 116 -5.24 5.73 -24.62
C GLY A 116 -6.35 5.46 -23.62
N LEU A 117 -6.60 4.18 -23.37
CA LEU A 117 -7.66 3.76 -22.43
C LEU A 117 -7.11 3.43 -21.05
#